data_c220dc8348f4bb8770a1f4c6a7a0998a
#
_entry.id   c220dc8348f4bb8770a1f4c6a7a0998a
#
_cell.length_a   1.000
_cell.length_b   1.000
_cell.length_c   1.000
_cell.angle_alpha   90.00
_cell.angle_beta   90.00
_cell.angle_gamma   90.00
#
_symmetry.space_group_name_H-M   'P 1'
#
loop_
_entity.id
_entity.type
_entity.pdbx_description
1 polymer ?
#
loop_
_entity_poly.entity_id
_entity_poly.type
_entity_poly.pdbx_seq_one_letter_code
_entity_poly.pdbx_strand_id
1 'polypeptide(L)'
;MKYFILSIVFVSCIFGCADSAVNSNTGYLELRGYTQGTTYQVVYKDFADYTKEIEGLLLQIDREFNLWDSTSIISRLNKHSRTDTVFAFRDSTMNFTIMMEVSKDICKKTDGAFDPSLLPLLELWKFGKDETIKPTQEEIDSVKQFIGFTEFDFSLIDNPFEESYEQDVQIRKSKPQRKLDFNGIVQGYTVDLIYDILEEKGVSDFMVNVGGEIKVKGENPENKDWSIGIQNPSVDDEEAQSIVGLTNCAIATSGSYRNFKEINGVKYSHTIDGRTGYPVHHSLLSCTVIASSAYEADAYATAFMVMGTQEVDVFLRENAHLELQVYLIEDIDGEYHVTYTPDFPLLNEETE
;
A
#
# COMPACT_ATOMS: atom_id res chain seq x y z
N MET A 1 -51.39 7.36 16.60
CA MET A 1 -50.27 7.72 17.48
C MET A 1 -49.31 6.54 17.52
N LYS A 2 -48.36 6.52 16.62
CA LYS A 2 -47.34 5.46 16.56
C LYS A 2 -45.99 6.10 16.95
N TYR A 3 -45.42 5.66 18.05
CA TYR A 3 -44.15 6.10 18.55
C TYR A 3 -43.03 5.51 17.68
N PHE A 4 -42.23 6.40 17.05
CA PHE A 4 -40.98 6.05 16.40
C PHE A 4 -39.89 6.06 17.47
N ILE A 5 -39.39 4.87 17.82
CA ILE A 5 -38.22 4.73 18.70
C ILE A 5 -36.98 4.94 17.85
N LEU A 6 -36.32 6.06 18.04
CA LEU A 6 -35.04 6.39 17.43
C LEU A 6 -33.95 5.64 18.22
N SER A 7 -33.48 4.51 17.69
CA SER A 7 -32.32 3.81 18.26
C SER A 7 -31.06 4.59 17.90
N ILE A 8 -30.53 5.32 18.86
CA ILE A 8 -29.21 5.92 18.80
C ILE A 8 -28.20 4.80 18.99
N VAL A 9 -27.55 4.38 17.90
CA VAL A 9 -26.37 3.50 17.98
C VAL A 9 -25.20 4.35 18.44
N PHE A 10 -24.83 4.20 19.72
CA PHE A 10 -23.57 4.70 20.25
C PHE A 10 -22.46 3.83 19.63
N VAL A 11 -21.77 4.34 18.64
CA VAL A 11 -20.46 3.80 18.23
C VAL A 11 -19.47 4.21 19.32
N SER A 12 -19.30 3.36 20.32
CA SER A 12 -18.17 3.44 21.23
C SER A 12 -16.92 3.10 20.42
N CYS A 13 -16.07 4.10 20.16
CA CYS A 13 -14.69 3.87 19.75
C CYS A 13 -14.01 3.05 20.85
N ILE A 14 -13.98 1.74 20.68
CA ILE A 14 -13.12 0.87 21.47
C ILE A 14 -11.72 1.10 20.88
N PHE A 15 -10.91 1.90 21.56
CA PHE A 15 -9.47 1.84 21.42
C PHE A 15 -9.08 0.42 21.83
N GLY A 16 -8.91 -0.46 20.84
CA GLY A 16 -8.35 -1.77 21.06
C GLY A 16 -6.92 -1.61 21.50
N CYS A 17 -6.64 -1.89 22.77
CA CYS A 17 -5.27 -2.14 23.21
C CYS A 17 -4.71 -3.28 22.35
N ALA A 18 -3.48 -3.11 21.86
CA ALA A 18 -2.77 -4.21 21.22
C ALA A 18 -2.62 -5.34 22.25
N ASP A 19 -3.07 -6.53 21.90
CA ASP A 19 -2.84 -7.72 22.72
C ASP A 19 -1.44 -8.25 22.41
N SER A 20 -0.51 -8.11 23.36
CA SER A 20 0.79 -8.78 23.30
C SER A 20 0.68 -10.18 23.90
N ALA A 21 0.78 -11.21 23.09
CA ALA A 21 0.84 -12.59 23.52
C ALA A 21 2.28 -13.09 23.52
N VAL A 22 2.80 -13.45 24.69
CA VAL A 22 4.11 -14.11 24.84
C VAL A 22 3.94 -15.60 24.58
N ASN A 23 4.51 -16.12 23.50
CA ASN A 23 4.68 -17.56 23.36
C ASN A 23 5.91 -18.01 24.17
N SER A 24 5.69 -18.42 25.43
CA SER A 24 6.74 -18.74 26.42
C SER A 24 7.67 -19.89 26.02
N ASN A 25 7.35 -20.65 24.97
CA ASN A 25 8.14 -21.81 24.54
C ASN A 25 9.14 -21.50 23.41
N THR A 26 8.97 -20.41 22.65
CA THR A 26 9.79 -20.13 21.46
C THR A 26 10.68 -18.90 21.59
N GLY A 27 10.45 -18.06 22.62
CA GLY A 27 11.15 -16.78 22.79
C GLY A 27 10.69 -15.68 21.81
N TYR A 28 9.56 -15.90 21.10
CA TYR A 28 8.95 -14.91 20.20
C TYR A 28 7.81 -14.17 20.91
N LEU A 29 7.76 -12.87 20.68
CA LEU A 29 6.65 -11.99 21.00
C LEU A 29 5.81 -11.73 19.77
N GLU A 30 4.52 -11.54 19.96
CA GLU A 30 3.59 -11.20 18.89
C GLU A 30 2.74 -9.99 19.32
N LEU A 31 2.71 -8.97 18.43
CA LEU A 31 1.86 -7.80 18.54
C LEU A 31 0.82 -7.82 17.44
N ARG A 32 -0.42 -7.50 17.76
CA ARG A 32 -1.51 -7.38 16.79
C ARG A 32 -2.37 -6.16 17.10
N GLY A 33 -2.89 -5.52 16.04
CA GLY A 33 -3.80 -4.38 16.19
C GLY A 33 -4.35 -3.90 14.86
N TYR A 34 -4.82 -2.65 14.86
CA TYR A 34 -5.41 -1.99 13.70
C TYR A 34 -4.67 -0.70 13.38
N THR A 35 -4.40 -0.47 12.10
CA THR A 35 -3.79 0.76 11.57
C THR A 35 -4.19 0.94 10.11
N GLN A 36 -4.23 2.16 9.60
CA GLN A 36 -4.42 2.47 8.18
C GLN A 36 -5.64 1.76 7.54
N GLY A 37 -6.72 1.55 8.33
CA GLY A 37 -7.94 0.87 7.88
C GLY A 37 -7.84 -0.64 7.76
N THR A 38 -6.74 -1.27 8.22
CA THR A 38 -6.47 -2.70 8.18
C THR A 38 -5.88 -3.21 9.50
N THR A 39 -5.50 -4.49 9.55
CA THR A 39 -4.82 -5.11 10.69
C THR A 39 -3.30 -5.05 10.51
N TYR A 40 -2.58 -5.05 11.63
CA TYR A 40 -1.15 -5.34 11.63
C TYR A 40 -0.82 -6.51 12.55
N GLN A 41 0.30 -7.18 12.24
CA GLN A 41 0.89 -8.25 13.02
C GLN A 41 2.42 -8.10 12.97
N VAL A 42 3.07 -8.11 14.13
CA VAL A 42 4.52 -8.10 14.25
C VAL A 42 4.92 -9.27 15.14
N VAL A 43 5.71 -10.19 14.60
CA VAL A 43 6.24 -11.37 15.34
C VAL A 43 7.75 -11.23 15.37
N TYR A 44 8.34 -11.25 16.57
CA TYR A 44 9.79 -11.04 16.72
C TYR A 44 10.38 -11.80 17.91
N LYS A 45 11.64 -12.20 17.78
CA LYS A 45 12.38 -12.98 18.77
C LYS A 45 13.16 -12.05 19.69
N ASP A 46 12.53 -11.66 20.78
CA ASP A 46 13.13 -10.85 21.86
C ASP A 46 12.32 -11.03 23.15
N PHE A 47 12.90 -10.55 24.26
CA PHE A 47 12.22 -10.44 25.56
C PHE A 47 11.72 -9.02 25.85
N ALA A 48 12.19 -8.01 25.09
CA ALA A 48 11.76 -6.63 25.22
C ALA A 48 10.44 -6.38 24.49
N ASP A 49 9.57 -5.56 25.09
CA ASP A 49 8.29 -5.16 24.50
C ASP A 49 8.44 -3.82 23.78
N TYR A 50 8.30 -3.85 22.45
CA TYR A 50 8.41 -2.67 21.57
C TYR A 50 7.04 -2.10 21.16
N THR A 51 5.96 -2.51 21.81
CA THR A 51 4.59 -2.08 21.49
C THR A 51 4.46 -0.57 21.41
N LYS A 52 5.02 0.16 22.38
CA LYS A 52 4.89 1.64 22.42
C LYS A 52 5.60 2.34 21.28
N GLU A 53 6.78 1.86 20.89
CA GLU A 53 7.53 2.40 19.77
C GLU A 53 6.79 2.17 18.45
N ILE A 54 6.31 0.94 18.26
CA ILE A 54 5.57 0.55 17.04
C ILE A 54 4.24 1.30 16.93
N GLU A 55 3.43 1.32 18.00
CA GLU A 55 2.17 2.07 18.00
C GLU A 55 2.38 3.59 17.85
N GLY A 56 3.45 4.12 18.44
CA GLY A 56 3.86 5.52 18.27
C GLY A 56 4.14 5.86 16.80
N LEU A 57 4.87 4.99 16.09
CA LEU A 57 5.13 5.10 14.66
C LEU A 57 3.83 5.02 13.85
N LEU A 58 2.98 4.02 14.11
CA LEU A 58 1.71 3.85 13.40
C LEU A 58 0.81 5.09 13.52
N LEU A 59 0.70 5.66 14.71
CA LEU A 59 -0.03 6.91 14.93
C LEU A 59 0.58 8.10 14.20
N GLN A 60 1.90 8.12 14.03
CA GLN A 60 2.59 9.18 13.28
C GLN A 60 2.30 9.05 11.78
N ILE A 61 2.45 7.87 11.18
CA ILE A 61 2.12 7.63 9.78
C ILE A 61 0.65 7.99 9.50
N ASP A 62 -0.25 7.67 10.42
CA ASP A 62 -1.67 8.03 10.30
C ASP A 62 -1.88 9.55 10.27
N ARG A 63 -1.17 10.32 11.11
CA ARG A 63 -1.20 11.79 11.09
C ARG A 63 -0.65 12.40 9.81
N GLU A 64 0.21 11.70 9.11
CA GLU A 64 0.85 12.18 7.88
C GLU A 64 0.01 11.81 6.64
N PHE A 65 -0.45 10.57 6.53
CA PHE A 65 -0.96 9.98 5.28
C PHE A 65 -2.43 9.58 5.27
N ASN A 66 -3.16 9.69 6.39
CA ASN A 66 -4.55 9.28 6.45
C ASN A 66 -5.47 10.25 5.69
N LEU A 67 -6.05 9.79 4.58
CA LEU A 67 -6.98 10.57 3.75
C LEU A 67 -8.35 10.82 4.43
N TRP A 68 -8.72 9.99 5.40
CA TRP A 68 -10.00 10.12 6.13
C TRP A 68 -9.90 11.03 7.35
N ASP A 69 -8.70 11.28 7.86
CA ASP A 69 -8.46 12.29 8.89
C ASP A 69 -8.26 13.66 8.24
N SER A 70 -9.21 14.56 8.49
CA SER A 70 -9.17 15.92 7.94
C SER A 70 -8.01 16.77 8.46
N THR A 71 -7.33 16.34 9.51
CA THR A 71 -6.21 17.03 10.16
C THR A 71 -4.85 16.52 9.69
N SER A 72 -4.81 15.37 9.02
CA SER A 72 -3.57 14.81 8.48
C SER A 72 -2.87 15.75 7.49
N ILE A 73 -1.57 15.60 7.32
CA ILE A 73 -0.78 16.41 6.37
C ILE A 73 -1.32 16.23 4.96
N ILE A 74 -1.55 15.00 4.51
CA ILE A 74 -2.04 14.71 3.16
C ILE A 74 -3.44 15.31 2.91
N SER A 75 -4.36 15.22 3.86
CA SER A 75 -5.70 15.79 3.75
C SER A 75 -5.67 17.32 3.70
N ARG A 76 -4.81 17.95 4.47
CA ARG A 76 -4.60 19.41 4.44
C ARG A 76 -3.98 19.86 3.12
N LEU A 77 -2.98 19.15 2.61
CA LEU A 77 -2.39 19.38 1.29
C LEU A 77 -3.46 19.25 0.19
N ASN A 78 -4.26 18.20 0.22
CA ASN A 78 -5.31 17.96 -0.77
C ASN A 78 -6.39 19.06 -0.76
N LYS A 79 -6.70 19.64 0.41
CA LYS A 79 -7.62 20.76 0.57
C LYS A 79 -7.01 22.13 0.21
N HIS A 80 -5.68 22.22 0.12
CA HIS A 80 -5.03 23.49 -0.24
C HIS A 80 -5.38 23.88 -1.68
N SER A 81 -6.14 24.99 -1.83
CA SER A 81 -6.72 25.41 -3.12
C SER A 81 -6.01 26.60 -3.76
N ARG A 82 -4.95 27.13 -3.13
CA ARG A 82 -4.22 28.29 -3.65
C ARG A 82 -3.02 27.83 -4.46
N THR A 83 -2.85 28.39 -5.65
CA THR A 83 -1.71 28.14 -6.54
C THR A 83 -0.64 29.26 -6.44
N ASP A 84 -1.02 30.41 -5.88
CA ASP A 84 -0.13 31.56 -5.63
C ASP A 84 0.69 31.43 -4.34
N THR A 85 0.40 30.42 -3.51
CA THR A 85 1.10 30.11 -2.27
C THR A 85 1.57 28.66 -2.25
N VAL A 86 2.54 28.36 -1.40
CA VAL A 86 2.98 27.01 -1.10
C VAL A 86 2.21 26.44 0.08
N PHE A 87 1.99 25.15 0.11
CA PHE A 87 1.63 24.42 1.31
C PHE A 87 2.95 24.06 2.01
N ALA A 88 3.13 24.62 3.21
CA ALA A 88 4.36 24.39 3.98
C ALA A 88 4.04 23.71 5.31
N PHE A 89 4.91 22.78 5.71
CA PHE A 89 4.85 22.07 6.99
C PHE A 89 6.23 21.59 7.40
N ARG A 90 6.39 21.27 8.69
CA ARG A 90 7.61 20.66 9.20
C ARG A 90 7.51 19.14 9.09
N ASP A 91 8.45 18.55 8.39
CA ASP A 91 8.62 17.09 8.26
C ASP A 91 9.70 16.61 9.22
N SER A 92 9.33 16.50 10.50
CA SER A 92 10.26 16.17 11.58
C SER A 92 10.82 14.75 11.50
N THR A 93 10.22 13.91 10.70
CA THR A 93 10.57 12.50 10.56
C THR A 93 11.12 12.15 9.20
N MET A 94 11.07 13.10 8.27
CA MET A 94 11.40 12.90 6.86
C MET A 94 10.49 11.91 6.11
N ASN A 95 9.45 11.37 6.75
CA ASN A 95 8.57 10.37 6.13
C ASN A 95 7.88 10.91 4.88
N PHE A 96 7.36 12.14 4.95
CA PHE A 96 6.67 12.73 3.81
C PHE A 96 7.64 13.03 2.66
N THR A 97 8.83 13.51 2.99
CA THR A 97 9.92 13.76 2.03
C THR A 97 10.31 12.47 1.32
N ILE A 98 10.62 11.42 2.08
CA ILE A 98 11.00 10.11 1.53
C ILE A 98 9.86 9.56 0.66
N MET A 99 8.61 9.62 1.14
CA MET A 99 7.44 9.17 0.39
C MET A 99 7.30 9.88 -0.97
N MET A 100 7.50 11.20 -1.01
CA MET A 100 7.49 11.96 -2.26
C MET A 100 8.60 11.53 -3.21
N GLU A 101 9.82 11.29 -2.69
CA GLU A 101 10.98 10.91 -3.50
C GLU A 101 10.85 9.51 -4.07
N VAL A 102 10.55 8.51 -3.22
CA VAL A 102 10.39 7.11 -3.67
C VAL A 102 9.22 6.96 -4.63
N SER A 103 8.11 7.65 -4.37
CA SER A 103 6.95 7.65 -5.25
C SER A 103 7.26 8.27 -6.62
N LYS A 104 8.07 9.32 -6.65
CA LYS A 104 8.48 9.97 -7.90
C LYS A 104 9.38 9.06 -8.75
N ASP A 105 10.29 8.34 -8.10
CA ASP A 105 11.18 7.40 -8.77
C ASP A 105 10.39 6.23 -9.38
N ILE A 106 9.49 5.61 -8.59
CA ILE A 106 8.66 4.49 -9.06
C ILE A 106 7.67 4.96 -10.14
N CYS A 107 7.01 6.11 -9.97
CA CYS A 107 6.13 6.69 -10.98
C CYS A 107 6.85 6.87 -12.32
N LYS A 108 8.10 7.37 -12.29
CA LYS A 108 8.92 7.55 -13.49
C LYS A 108 9.33 6.20 -14.10
N LYS A 109 9.77 5.23 -13.30
CA LYS A 109 10.18 3.90 -13.77
C LYS A 109 9.03 3.13 -14.40
N THR A 110 7.81 3.32 -13.90
CA THR A 110 6.60 2.63 -14.37
C THR A 110 5.80 3.40 -15.40
N ASP A 111 6.37 4.49 -15.96
CA ASP A 111 5.70 5.38 -16.94
C ASP A 111 4.28 5.80 -16.49
N GLY A 112 4.14 6.12 -15.19
CA GLY A 112 2.87 6.55 -14.59
C GLY A 112 1.84 5.44 -14.35
N ALA A 113 2.20 4.16 -14.49
CA ALA A 113 1.32 3.06 -14.07
C ALA A 113 1.12 3.09 -12.54
N PHE A 114 2.17 3.39 -11.77
CA PHE A 114 2.04 3.84 -10.39
C PHE A 114 2.05 5.38 -10.38
N ASP A 115 0.95 6.00 -9.95
CA ASP A 115 0.84 7.46 -9.86
C ASP A 115 0.03 7.87 -8.62
N PRO A 116 0.68 8.39 -7.56
CA PRO A 116 -0.02 8.86 -6.35
C PRO A 116 -0.94 10.05 -6.58
N SER A 117 -0.99 10.65 -7.77
CA SER A 117 -1.89 11.77 -8.06
C SER A 117 -3.28 11.34 -8.56
N LEU A 118 -3.59 10.03 -8.53
CA LEU A 118 -4.83 9.46 -9.06
C LEU A 118 -6.11 9.83 -8.29
N LEU A 119 -6.03 10.39 -7.09
CA LEU A 119 -7.19 10.66 -6.23
C LEU A 119 -8.34 11.39 -6.94
N PRO A 120 -8.13 12.39 -7.82
CA PRO A 120 -9.24 13.02 -8.55
C PRO A 120 -10.01 12.05 -9.47
N LEU A 121 -9.33 11.07 -10.09
CA LEU A 121 -9.99 10.04 -10.88
C LEU A 121 -10.73 9.02 -10.01
N LEU A 122 -10.13 8.61 -8.88
CA LEU A 122 -10.79 7.73 -7.91
C LEU A 122 -12.09 8.37 -7.37
N GLU A 123 -12.06 9.67 -7.06
CA GLU A 123 -13.24 10.44 -6.65
C GLU A 123 -14.29 10.54 -7.77
N LEU A 124 -13.89 10.69 -9.04
CA LEU A 124 -14.79 10.73 -10.18
C LEU A 124 -15.51 9.40 -10.40
N TRP A 125 -14.75 8.28 -10.36
CA TRP A 125 -15.30 6.94 -10.56
C TRP A 125 -16.13 6.45 -9.37
N LYS A 126 -15.98 7.03 -8.17
CA LYS A 126 -16.78 6.77 -6.95
C LYS A 126 -16.92 5.28 -6.62
N PHE A 127 -15.84 4.53 -6.68
CA PHE A 127 -15.88 3.13 -6.25
C PHE A 127 -16.44 3.02 -4.83
N GLY A 128 -17.42 2.14 -4.64
CA GLY A 128 -18.05 1.87 -3.34
C GLY A 128 -19.14 2.85 -2.87
N LYS A 129 -19.52 3.89 -3.67
CA LYS A 129 -20.53 4.88 -3.22
C LYS A 129 -21.78 5.03 -4.09
N ASP A 130 -21.72 4.77 -5.38
CA ASP A 130 -22.89 4.88 -6.28
C ASP A 130 -22.62 4.04 -7.53
N GLU A 131 -23.23 2.86 -7.57
CA GLU A 131 -22.83 1.80 -8.50
C GLU A 131 -23.38 1.97 -9.92
N THR A 132 -24.21 2.98 -10.17
CA THR A 132 -25.00 3.04 -11.40
C THR A 132 -24.46 4.02 -12.46
N ILE A 133 -23.54 4.93 -12.08
CA ILE A 133 -23.14 6.02 -12.97
C ILE A 133 -21.70 5.81 -13.45
N LYS A 134 -21.55 5.63 -14.78
CA LYS A 134 -20.25 5.68 -15.44
C LYS A 134 -19.94 7.14 -15.81
N PRO A 135 -18.74 7.66 -15.50
CA PRO A 135 -18.32 8.98 -15.97
C PRO A 135 -18.34 9.09 -17.49
N THR A 136 -18.73 10.25 -18.00
CA THR A 136 -18.63 10.57 -19.41
C THR A 136 -17.18 10.81 -19.83
N GLN A 137 -16.89 10.71 -21.14
CA GLN A 137 -15.55 11.01 -21.67
C GLN A 137 -15.12 12.46 -21.33
N GLU A 138 -16.05 13.42 -21.40
CA GLU A 138 -15.77 14.83 -21.10
C GLU A 138 -15.39 15.02 -19.62
N GLU A 139 -16.05 14.31 -18.69
CA GLU A 139 -15.71 14.35 -17.29
C GLU A 139 -14.33 13.73 -17.01
N ILE A 140 -14.02 12.58 -17.65
CA ILE A 140 -12.71 11.94 -17.56
C ILE A 140 -11.61 12.87 -18.09
N ASP A 141 -11.78 13.44 -19.29
CA ASP A 141 -10.81 14.35 -19.91
C ASP A 141 -10.62 15.62 -19.07
N SER A 142 -11.70 16.12 -18.45
CA SER A 142 -11.65 17.26 -17.53
C SER A 142 -10.84 16.95 -16.26
N VAL A 143 -10.89 15.72 -15.74
CA VAL A 143 -10.19 15.32 -14.51
C VAL A 143 -8.76 14.89 -14.79
N LYS A 144 -8.49 14.23 -15.92
CA LYS A 144 -7.13 13.79 -16.32
C LYS A 144 -6.09 14.92 -16.30
N GLN A 145 -6.49 16.16 -16.61
CA GLN A 145 -5.57 17.29 -16.55
C GLN A 145 -4.99 17.58 -15.14
N PHE A 146 -5.53 16.94 -14.09
CA PHE A 146 -5.08 17.05 -12.71
C PHE A 146 -4.19 15.89 -12.29
N ILE A 147 -4.03 14.87 -13.14
CA ILE A 147 -3.17 13.73 -12.91
C ILE A 147 -1.75 14.05 -13.41
N GLY A 148 -0.77 13.39 -12.86
CA GLY A 148 0.66 13.54 -13.13
C GLY A 148 1.42 13.92 -11.87
N PHE A 149 1.98 12.93 -11.19
CA PHE A 149 2.68 13.15 -9.92
C PHE A 149 3.92 14.03 -10.09
N THR A 150 4.60 13.93 -11.23
CA THR A 150 5.78 14.74 -11.56
C THR A 150 5.50 16.24 -11.70
N GLU A 151 4.22 16.63 -11.78
CA GLU A 151 3.76 18.01 -11.87
C GLU A 151 3.60 18.72 -10.50
N PHE A 152 3.88 18.01 -9.40
CA PHE A 152 3.98 18.64 -8.08
C PHE A 152 5.38 19.23 -7.91
N ASP A 153 5.43 20.54 -7.67
CA ASP A 153 6.67 21.24 -7.33
C ASP A 153 6.92 21.05 -5.83
N PHE A 154 7.85 20.16 -5.54
CA PHE A 154 8.26 19.78 -4.20
C PHE A 154 9.67 20.29 -3.94
N SER A 155 9.87 21.02 -2.85
CA SER A 155 11.16 21.52 -2.44
C SER A 155 11.36 21.43 -0.93
N LEU A 156 12.56 21.09 -0.53
CA LEU A 156 13.05 21.19 0.84
C LEU A 156 13.61 22.60 1.07
N ILE A 157 13.35 23.15 2.25
CA ILE A 157 13.96 24.39 2.67
C ILE A 157 14.95 24.06 3.77
N ASP A 158 16.22 24.26 3.49
CA ASP A 158 17.23 24.23 4.52
C ASP A 158 17.02 25.43 5.46
N ASN A 159 16.78 25.13 6.74
CA ASN A 159 16.80 26.19 7.74
C ASN A 159 18.24 26.36 8.24
N PRO A 160 18.99 27.38 7.80
CA PRO A 160 20.40 27.54 8.14
C PRO A 160 20.65 27.87 9.62
N PHE A 161 19.59 28.00 10.41
CA PHE A 161 19.65 28.35 11.84
C PHE A 161 19.33 27.18 12.78
N GLU A 162 18.98 26.02 12.26
CA GLU A 162 18.71 24.83 13.06
C GLU A 162 19.68 23.70 12.71
N GLU A 163 20.42 23.21 13.69
CA GLU A 163 21.25 21.99 13.59
C GLU A 163 20.39 20.71 13.67
N SER A 164 19.08 20.81 13.41
CA SER A 164 18.14 19.69 13.49
C SER A 164 17.98 19.03 12.13
N TYR A 165 17.79 17.71 12.13
CA TYR A 165 17.41 16.94 10.93
C TYR A 165 15.99 17.24 10.44
N GLU A 166 15.24 18.11 11.16
CA GLU A 166 13.90 18.54 10.78
C GLU A 166 13.96 19.50 9.61
N GLN A 167 13.28 19.16 8.52
CA GLN A 167 13.22 20.00 7.32
C GLN A 167 11.85 20.62 7.15
N ASP A 168 11.82 21.85 6.71
CA ASP A 168 10.59 22.50 6.26
C ASP A 168 10.35 22.09 4.80
N VAL A 169 9.19 21.46 4.57
CA VAL A 169 8.76 21.02 3.24
C VAL A 169 7.82 22.04 2.65
N GLN A 170 8.04 22.38 1.40
CA GLN A 170 7.11 23.19 0.61
C GLN A 170 6.62 22.44 -0.61
N ILE A 171 5.31 22.41 -0.78
CA ILE A 171 4.65 21.82 -1.95
C ILE A 171 3.81 22.89 -2.64
N ARG A 172 4.08 23.10 -3.91
CA ARG A 172 3.27 23.94 -4.78
C ARG A 172 2.47 23.08 -5.73
N LYS A 173 1.17 23.29 -5.77
CA LYS A 173 0.30 22.67 -6.77
C LYS A 173 0.11 23.63 -7.94
N SER A 174 0.37 23.15 -9.16
CA SER A 174 0.15 23.92 -10.38
C SER A 174 -1.35 24.16 -10.65
N LYS A 175 -2.22 23.27 -10.11
CA LYS A 175 -3.68 23.38 -10.17
C LYS A 175 -4.28 23.00 -8.81
N PRO A 176 -5.30 23.73 -8.30
CA PRO A 176 -5.89 23.47 -6.98
C PRO A 176 -6.50 22.07 -6.85
N GLN A 177 -7.01 21.52 -7.94
CA GLN A 177 -7.68 20.22 -7.99
C GLN A 177 -6.72 19.03 -7.95
N ARG A 178 -5.40 19.25 -8.10
CA ARG A 178 -4.41 18.19 -7.92
C ARG A 178 -4.43 17.69 -6.50
N LYS A 179 -4.46 16.38 -6.32
CA LYS A 179 -4.52 15.69 -5.03
C LYS A 179 -3.59 14.49 -5.04
N LEU A 180 -3.14 14.09 -3.85
CA LEU A 180 -2.28 12.93 -3.65
C LEU A 180 -2.99 11.86 -2.83
N ASP A 181 -2.68 10.60 -3.14
CA ASP A 181 -3.07 9.39 -2.44
C ASP A 181 -1.89 8.42 -2.46
N PHE A 182 -1.39 8.06 -1.29
CA PHE A 182 -0.27 7.13 -1.14
C PHE A 182 -0.70 5.72 -0.71
N ASN A 183 -1.99 5.38 -0.80
CA ASN A 183 -2.49 4.06 -0.35
C ASN A 183 -1.88 2.87 -1.09
N GLY A 184 -1.29 3.05 -2.27
CA GLY A 184 -0.59 1.99 -3.00
C GLY A 184 0.90 1.87 -2.69
N ILE A 185 1.38 2.45 -1.56
CA ILE A 185 2.79 2.39 -1.15
C ILE A 185 2.97 2.60 0.37
N VAL A 186 2.03 3.28 1.04
CA VAL A 186 2.22 3.69 2.43
C VAL A 186 2.20 2.50 3.40
N GLN A 187 1.49 1.42 3.09
CA GLN A 187 1.46 0.23 3.93
C GLN A 187 2.82 -0.49 3.86
N GLY A 188 3.36 -0.68 2.66
CA GLY A 188 4.73 -1.19 2.49
C GLY A 188 5.78 -0.32 3.16
N TYR A 189 5.67 1.00 3.03
CA TYR A 189 6.58 1.92 3.72
C TYR A 189 6.50 1.81 5.25
N THR A 190 5.30 1.63 5.80
CA THR A 190 5.09 1.42 7.25
C THR A 190 5.74 0.12 7.72
N VAL A 191 5.65 -0.94 6.91
CA VAL A 191 6.34 -2.22 7.18
C VAL A 191 7.85 -2.01 7.26
N ASP A 192 8.44 -1.26 6.31
CA ASP A 192 9.87 -0.98 6.33
C ASP A 192 10.30 -0.19 7.57
N LEU A 193 9.53 0.81 7.99
CA LEU A 193 9.83 1.59 9.19
C LEU A 193 9.77 0.75 10.48
N ILE A 194 8.80 -0.18 10.59
CA ILE A 194 8.75 -1.11 11.73
C ILE A 194 9.93 -2.09 11.67
N TYR A 195 10.28 -2.57 10.47
CA TYR A 195 11.45 -3.41 10.25
C TYR A 195 12.72 -2.72 10.74
N ASP A 196 12.92 -1.46 10.39
CA ASP A 196 14.08 -0.67 10.79
C ASP A 196 14.15 -0.49 12.32
N ILE A 197 13.02 -0.24 13.00
CA ILE A 197 12.97 -0.21 14.47
C ILE A 197 13.51 -1.51 15.07
N LEU A 198 13.02 -2.67 14.60
CA LEU A 198 13.44 -3.96 15.13
C LEU A 198 14.91 -4.26 14.81
N GLU A 199 15.38 -3.89 13.62
CA GLU A 199 16.77 -4.04 13.22
C GLU A 199 17.71 -3.18 14.07
N GLU A 200 17.36 -1.92 14.33
CA GLU A 200 18.10 -1.02 15.22
C GLU A 200 18.17 -1.53 16.69
N LYS A 201 17.14 -2.24 17.13
CA LYS A 201 17.13 -2.92 18.44
C LYS A 201 17.99 -4.20 18.46
N GLY A 202 18.52 -4.63 17.31
CA GLY A 202 19.34 -5.83 17.16
C GLY A 202 18.55 -7.13 17.14
N VAL A 203 17.24 -7.08 16.84
CA VAL A 203 16.42 -8.28 16.67
C VAL A 203 16.86 -8.99 15.40
N SER A 204 17.11 -10.32 15.50
CA SER A 204 17.64 -11.12 14.39
C SER A 204 16.54 -11.80 13.53
N ASP A 205 15.42 -12.15 14.18
CA ASP A 205 14.40 -13.00 13.61
C ASP A 205 13.02 -12.36 13.83
N PHE A 206 12.37 -11.91 12.74
CA PHE A 206 11.06 -11.27 12.85
C PHE A 206 10.30 -11.20 11.52
N MET A 207 8.99 -11.04 11.64
CA MET A 207 8.05 -10.77 10.56
C MET A 207 7.22 -9.53 10.92
N VAL A 208 7.11 -8.60 10.00
CA VAL A 208 6.21 -7.44 10.06
C VAL A 208 5.18 -7.58 8.96
N ASN A 209 3.90 -7.46 9.30
CA ASN A 209 2.77 -7.49 8.36
C ASN A 209 1.84 -6.30 8.67
N VAL A 210 1.53 -5.52 7.66
CA VAL A 210 0.51 -4.45 7.70
C VAL A 210 -0.38 -4.59 6.47
N GLY A 211 -1.60 -5.07 6.67
CA GLY A 211 -2.59 -5.17 5.59
C GLY A 211 -2.36 -6.25 4.54
N GLY A 212 -1.29 -7.03 4.64
CA GLY A 212 -0.86 -8.00 3.65
C GLY A 212 0.52 -7.70 3.05
N GLU A 213 1.02 -6.50 3.25
CA GLU A 213 2.39 -6.11 2.97
C GLU A 213 3.27 -6.66 4.10
N ILE A 214 4.26 -7.50 3.74
CA ILE A 214 5.06 -8.26 4.69
C ILE A 214 6.53 -8.07 4.42
N LYS A 215 7.34 -7.91 5.48
CA LYS A 215 8.80 -8.01 5.42
C LYS A 215 9.31 -8.90 6.53
N VAL A 216 10.27 -9.73 6.20
CA VAL A 216 10.81 -10.74 7.10
C VAL A 216 12.32 -10.64 7.24
N LYS A 217 12.82 -11.01 8.42
CA LYS A 217 14.24 -11.19 8.70
C LYS A 217 14.46 -12.51 9.42
N GLY A 218 15.58 -13.19 9.09
CA GLY A 218 15.99 -14.43 9.74
C GLY A 218 14.96 -15.55 9.62
N GLU A 219 14.80 -16.35 10.67
CA GLU A 219 14.01 -17.56 10.70
C GLU A 219 12.70 -17.38 11.47
N ASN A 220 11.73 -18.23 11.19
CA ASN A 220 10.47 -18.33 11.93
C ASN A 220 10.66 -19.11 13.25
N PRO A 221 9.63 -19.21 14.13
CA PRO A 221 9.74 -19.96 15.39
C PRO A 221 10.08 -21.47 15.27
N GLU A 222 10.03 -22.02 14.05
CA GLU A 222 10.39 -23.41 13.75
C GLU A 222 11.82 -23.55 13.21
N ASN A 223 12.61 -22.46 13.18
CA ASN A 223 13.94 -22.33 12.58
C ASN A 223 13.96 -22.70 11.09
N LYS A 224 12.98 -22.17 10.36
CA LYS A 224 12.82 -22.27 8.91
C LYS A 224 12.57 -20.88 8.33
N ASP A 225 12.57 -20.78 7.01
CA ASP A 225 12.08 -19.59 6.31
C ASP A 225 10.64 -19.27 6.73
N TRP A 226 10.28 -17.99 6.68
CA TRP A 226 8.93 -17.53 6.96
C TRP A 226 7.99 -18.00 5.85
N SER A 227 6.98 -18.80 6.22
CA SER A 227 5.99 -19.34 5.27
C SER A 227 4.85 -18.36 5.10
N ILE A 228 4.69 -17.79 3.91
CA ILE A 228 3.66 -16.81 3.58
C ILE A 228 2.72 -17.37 2.51
N GLY A 229 1.41 -17.31 2.77
CA GLY A 229 0.39 -17.74 1.80
C GLY A 229 0.09 -16.63 0.78
N ILE A 230 0.10 -16.97 -0.51
CA ILE A 230 -0.48 -16.15 -1.58
C ILE A 230 -1.94 -16.54 -1.68
N GLN A 231 -2.84 -15.56 -1.50
CA GLN A 231 -4.26 -15.83 -1.43
C GLN A 231 -4.85 -16.19 -2.79
N ASN A 232 -5.79 -17.14 -2.79
CA ASN A 232 -6.60 -17.46 -3.95
C ASN A 232 -7.48 -16.24 -4.31
N PRO A 233 -7.57 -15.80 -5.58
CA PRO A 233 -8.42 -14.68 -5.99
C PRO A 233 -9.92 -15.00 -5.98
N SER A 234 -10.35 -16.18 -5.56
CA SER A 234 -11.76 -16.50 -5.31
C SER A 234 -12.27 -15.78 -4.07
N VAL A 235 -13.45 -15.14 -4.18
CA VAL A 235 -14.08 -14.41 -3.07
C VAL A 235 -14.53 -15.35 -1.95
N ASP A 236 -14.82 -16.61 -2.29
CA ASP A 236 -15.38 -17.61 -1.39
C ASP A 236 -14.34 -18.58 -0.81
N ASP A 237 -13.06 -18.44 -1.21
CA ASP A 237 -11.99 -19.35 -0.84
C ASP A 237 -10.97 -18.65 0.06
N GLU A 238 -10.84 -19.12 1.31
CA GLU A 238 -9.83 -18.65 2.26
C GLU A 238 -8.51 -19.45 2.15
N GLU A 239 -8.47 -20.49 1.29
CA GLU A 239 -7.26 -21.28 1.11
C GLU A 239 -6.19 -20.49 0.32
N ALA A 240 -4.94 -20.75 0.67
CA ALA A 240 -3.84 -20.18 -0.07
C ALA A 240 -3.72 -20.84 -1.46
N GLN A 241 -3.59 -20.02 -2.51
CA GLN A 241 -3.28 -20.49 -3.86
C GLN A 241 -1.89 -21.14 -3.93
N SER A 242 -0.94 -20.56 -3.20
CA SER A 242 0.44 -21.03 -3.11
C SER A 242 1.06 -20.59 -1.79
N ILE A 243 2.11 -21.26 -1.36
CA ILE A 243 2.90 -20.89 -0.19
C ILE A 243 4.33 -20.60 -0.64
N VAL A 244 4.91 -19.52 -0.11
CA VAL A 244 6.30 -19.13 -0.35
C VAL A 244 7.11 -19.16 0.93
N GLY A 245 8.39 -19.52 0.83
CA GLY A 245 9.38 -19.42 1.91
C GLY A 245 10.22 -18.18 1.74
N LEU A 246 10.21 -17.28 2.74
CA LEU A 246 10.88 -15.99 2.65
C LEU A 246 11.89 -15.80 3.78
N THR A 247 13.03 -15.19 3.46
CA THR A 247 14.00 -14.68 4.42
C THR A 247 14.66 -13.40 3.89
N ASN A 248 14.84 -12.39 4.74
CA ASN A 248 15.48 -11.12 4.44
C ASN A 248 14.94 -10.39 3.17
N CYS A 249 13.65 -10.47 2.93
CA CYS A 249 12.98 -9.79 1.82
C CYS A 249 11.57 -9.36 2.20
N ALA A 250 10.93 -8.65 1.29
CA ALA A 250 9.55 -8.20 1.43
C ALA A 250 8.66 -8.80 0.34
N ILE A 251 7.37 -8.92 0.63
CA ILE A 251 6.33 -9.36 -0.30
C ILE A 251 5.09 -8.50 -0.13
N ALA A 252 4.45 -8.14 -1.24
CA ALA A 252 3.16 -7.47 -1.26
C ALA A 252 2.28 -8.01 -2.38
N THR A 253 0.97 -7.96 -2.18
CA THR A 253 0.00 -8.44 -3.17
C THR A 253 -1.08 -7.41 -3.43
N SER A 254 -1.21 -6.99 -4.67
CA SER A 254 -2.33 -6.20 -5.18
C SER A 254 -3.29 -7.07 -5.98
N GLY A 255 -4.61 -6.86 -5.79
CA GLY A 255 -5.62 -7.66 -6.49
C GLY A 255 -6.89 -6.87 -6.81
N SER A 256 -7.54 -7.19 -7.93
CA SER A 256 -8.74 -6.52 -8.42
C SER A 256 -10.05 -7.28 -8.10
N TYR A 257 -9.96 -8.50 -7.57
CA TYR A 257 -11.09 -9.42 -7.42
C TYR A 257 -12.04 -9.08 -6.27
N ARG A 258 -11.59 -8.35 -5.23
CA ARG A 258 -12.42 -7.98 -4.06
C ARG A 258 -13.22 -6.71 -4.26
N ASN A 259 -12.66 -5.75 -4.99
CA ASN A 259 -13.21 -4.42 -5.16
C ASN A 259 -13.47 -4.15 -6.65
N PHE A 260 -14.67 -4.40 -7.11
CA PHE A 260 -15.12 -4.08 -8.46
C PHE A 260 -16.45 -3.32 -8.42
N LYS A 261 -16.72 -2.59 -9.48
CA LYS A 261 -17.99 -1.90 -9.71
C LYS A 261 -18.68 -2.54 -10.91
N GLU A 262 -19.94 -2.96 -10.75
CA GLU A 262 -20.72 -3.46 -11.87
C GLU A 262 -21.66 -2.38 -12.40
N ILE A 263 -21.51 -2.03 -13.69
CA ILE A 263 -22.36 -1.05 -14.38
C ILE A 263 -22.92 -1.71 -15.65
N ASN A 264 -24.23 -1.86 -15.72
CA ASN A 264 -24.93 -2.47 -16.88
C ASN A 264 -24.39 -3.88 -17.22
N GLY A 265 -24.05 -4.69 -16.22
CA GLY A 265 -23.52 -6.06 -16.41
C GLY A 265 -22.03 -6.11 -16.78
N VAL A 266 -21.32 -4.97 -16.79
CA VAL A 266 -19.87 -4.90 -17.02
C VAL A 266 -19.17 -4.64 -15.68
N LYS A 267 -18.23 -5.51 -15.31
CA LYS A 267 -17.38 -5.33 -14.13
C LYS A 267 -16.24 -4.36 -14.45
N TYR A 268 -16.06 -3.37 -13.61
CA TYR A 268 -14.96 -2.42 -13.63
C TYR A 268 -14.09 -2.62 -12.39
N SER A 269 -12.81 -2.88 -12.58
CA SER A 269 -11.83 -2.93 -11.51
C SER A 269 -11.75 -1.57 -10.79
N HIS A 270 -11.48 -1.58 -9.49
CA HIS A 270 -11.15 -0.35 -8.76
C HIS A 270 -9.76 0.21 -9.13
N THR A 271 -8.94 -0.58 -9.81
CA THR A 271 -7.64 -0.16 -10.33
C THR A 271 -7.84 0.72 -11.56
N ILE A 272 -7.39 1.97 -11.48
CA ILE A 272 -7.50 2.95 -12.58
C ILE A 272 -6.12 3.16 -13.19
N ASP A 273 -6.05 3.11 -14.51
CA ASP A 273 -4.88 3.57 -15.25
C ASP A 273 -4.95 5.10 -15.43
N GLY A 274 -4.08 5.83 -14.77
CA GLY A 274 -3.97 7.29 -14.86
C GLY A 274 -3.62 7.78 -16.26
N ARG A 275 -2.93 6.97 -17.06
CA ARG A 275 -2.54 7.25 -18.45
C ARG A 275 -3.78 7.33 -19.36
N THR A 276 -4.77 6.49 -19.11
CA THR A 276 -6.03 6.44 -19.88
C THR A 276 -7.17 7.19 -19.21
N GLY A 277 -7.22 7.19 -17.86
CA GLY A 277 -8.32 7.71 -17.03
C GLY A 277 -9.43 6.70 -16.81
N TYR A 278 -9.24 5.44 -17.25
CA TYR A 278 -10.22 4.36 -17.11
C TYR A 278 -9.75 3.27 -16.15
N PRO A 279 -10.69 2.55 -15.55
CA PRO A 279 -10.38 1.27 -14.92
C PRO A 279 -9.72 0.32 -15.92
N VAL A 280 -8.74 -0.44 -15.42
CA VAL A 280 -8.06 -1.46 -16.24
C VAL A 280 -9.03 -2.55 -16.70
N HIS A 281 -8.78 -3.08 -17.88
CA HIS A 281 -9.59 -4.12 -18.50
C HIS A 281 -8.69 -5.19 -19.11
N HIS A 282 -8.21 -6.09 -18.28
CA HIS A 282 -7.39 -7.26 -18.65
C HIS A 282 -7.69 -8.43 -17.71
N SER A 283 -7.15 -9.60 -18.02
CA SER A 283 -7.36 -10.86 -17.28
C SER A 283 -6.66 -10.92 -15.93
N LEU A 284 -5.69 -10.04 -15.64
CA LEU A 284 -4.92 -10.07 -14.40
C LEU A 284 -5.80 -9.76 -13.18
N LEU A 285 -5.93 -10.74 -12.29
CA LEU A 285 -6.70 -10.65 -11.05
C LEU A 285 -5.85 -10.27 -9.85
N SER A 286 -4.61 -10.78 -9.79
CA SER A 286 -3.71 -10.61 -8.66
C SER A 286 -2.26 -10.57 -9.11
N CYS A 287 -1.49 -9.70 -8.49
CA CYS A 287 -0.06 -9.57 -8.67
C CYS A 287 0.63 -9.54 -7.31
N THR A 288 1.50 -10.53 -7.07
CA THR A 288 2.36 -10.59 -5.89
C THR A 288 3.79 -10.25 -6.33
N VAL A 289 4.43 -9.34 -5.61
CA VAL A 289 5.80 -8.90 -5.85
C VAL A 289 6.65 -9.15 -4.62
N ILE A 290 7.83 -9.76 -4.82
CA ILE A 290 8.90 -9.84 -3.82
C ILE A 290 10.00 -8.85 -4.22
N ALA A 291 10.45 -8.06 -3.25
CA ALA A 291 11.49 -7.05 -3.40
C ALA A 291 12.35 -6.94 -2.15
N SER A 292 13.39 -6.12 -2.18
CA SER A 292 14.25 -5.84 -1.02
C SER A 292 13.57 -4.98 0.05
N SER A 293 12.65 -4.11 -0.36
CA SER A 293 11.84 -3.27 0.52
C SER A 293 10.35 -3.50 0.32
N ALA A 294 9.57 -3.30 1.39
CA ALA A 294 8.14 -3.52 1.34
C ALA A 294 7.42 -2.41 0.55
N TYR A 295 7.92 -1.16 0.61
CA TYR A 295 7.35 -0.08 -0.21
C TYR A 295 7.54 -0.32 -1.72
N GLU A 296 8.67 -0.93 -2.13
CA GLU A 296 8.86 -1.31 -3.54
C GLU A 296 7.90 -2.43 -3.94
N ALA A 297 7.81 -3.48 -3.11
CA ALA A 297 6.89 -4.58 -3.36
C ALA A 297 5.44 -4.09 -3.53
N ASP A 298 4.95 -3.23 -2.63
CA ASP A 298 3.60 -2.64 -2.63
C ASP A 298 3.37 -1.78 -3.88
N ALA A 299 4.27 -0.82 -4.15
CA ALA A 299 4.13 0.10 -5.27
C ALA A 299 4.26 -0.60 -6.64
N TYR A 300 5.18 -1.58 -6.79
CA TYR A 300 5.26 -2.35 -8.04
C TYR A 300 4.09 -3.31 -8.21
N ALA A 301 3.58 -3.93 -7.14
CA ALA A 301 2.35 -4.74 -7.23
C ALA A 301 1.18 -3.89 -7.73
N THR A 302 1.03 -2.66 -7.22
CA THR A 302 0.03 -1.69 -7.68
C THR A 302 0.25 -1.30 -9.15
N ALA A 303 1.49 -0.98 -9.56
CA ALA A 303 1.82 -0.65 -10.94
C ALA A 303 1.52 -1.81 -11.90
N PHE A 304 1.90 -3.03 -11.51
CA PHE A 304 1.73 -4.21 -12.35
C PHE A 304 0.25 -4.59 -12.53
N MET A 305 -0.58 -4.32 -11.52
CA MET A 305 -2.04 -4.41 -11.69
C MET A 305 -2.60 -3.40 -12.69
N VAL A 306 -1.93 -2.27 -12.93
CA VAL A 306 -2.29 -1.31 -13.98
C VAL A 306 -1.78 -1.77 -15.33
N MET A 307 -0.55 -2.28 -15.41
CA MET A 307 0.11 -2.70 -16.65
C MET A 307 -0.52 -3.95 -17.28
N GLY A 308 -0.91 -4.94 -16.45
CA GLY A 308 -1.29 -6.27 -16.94
C GLY A 308 -0.07 -7.10 -17.37
N THR A 309 -0.29 -8.40 -17.55
CA THR A 309 0.79 -9.42 -17.71
C THR A 309 1.79 -9.09 -18.81
N GLN A 310 1.33 -8.58 -19.96
CA GLN A 310 2.21 -8.32 -21.10
C GLN A 310 3.18 -7.16 -20.86
N GLU A 311 2.68 -6.03 -20.31
CA GLU A 311 3.55 -4.88 -19.97
C GLU A 311 4.50 -5.25 -18.82
N VAL A 312 4.05 -6.05 -17.85
CA VAL A 312 4.89 -6.54 -16.74
C VAL A 312 6.06 -7.37 -17.26
N ASP A 313 5.84 -8.28 -18.20
CA ASP A 313 6.91 -9.09 -18.80
C ASP A 313 7.96 -8.21 -19.52
N VAL A 314 7.53 -7.18 -20.21
CA VAL A 314 8.44 -6.21 -20.85
C VAL A 314 9.20 -5.42 -19.77
N PHE A 315 8.49 -4.92 -18.77
CA PHE A 315 9.08 -4.14 -17.66
C PHE A 315 10.17 -4.93 -16.94
N LEU A 316 9.92 -6.19 -16.57
CA LEU A 316 10.88 -7.03 -15.86
C LEU A 316 12.15 -7.30 -16.69
N ARG A 317 12.01 -7.51 -18.00
CA ARG A 317 13.17 -7.70 -18.88
C ARG A 317 14.02 -6.43 -19.02
N GLU A 318 13.38 -5.25 -19.12
CA GLU A 318 14.08 -3.97 -19.26
C GLU A 318 14.69 -3.50 -17.94
N ASN A 319 14.13 -3.91 -16.80
CA ASN A 319 14.53 -3.51 -15.47
C ASN A 319 15.04 -4.67 -14.60
N ALA A 320 15.72 -5.65 -15.19
CA ALA A 320 16.22 -6.84 -14.49
C ALA A 320 17.14 -6.51 -13.29
N HIS A 321 17.75 -5.32 -13.27
CA HIS A 321 18.57 -4.84 -12.17
C HIS A 321 17.80 -4.52 -10.88
N LEU A 322 16.45 -4.43 -10.94
CA LEU A 322 15.60 -4.25 -9.76
C LEU A 322 15.40 -5.55 -8.97
N GLU A 323 15.79 -6.70 -9.56
CA GLU A 323 15.72 -8.03 -8.93
C GLU A 323 14.32 -8.37 -8.37
N LEU A 324 13.25 -7.86 -9.01
CA LEU A 324 11.88 -8.14 -8.60
C LEU A 324 11.49 -9.57 -8.97
N GLN A 325 10.89 -10.29 -8.01
CA GLN A 325 10.28 -11.58 -8.28
C GLN A 325 8.76 -11.41 -8.27
N VAL A 326 8.08 -11.94 -9.28
CA VAL A 326 6.67 -11.64 -9.54
C VAL A 326 5.89 -12.92 -9.74
N TYR A 327 4.68 -12.97 -9.16
CA TYR A 327 3.70 -14.05 -9.32
C TYR A 327 2.37 -13.42 -9.73
N LEU A 328 1.86 -13.84 -10.87
CA LEU A 328 0.66 -13.30 -11.50
C LEU A 328 -0.42 -14.36 -11.56
N ILE A 329 -1.67 -13.99 -11.26
CA ILE A 329 -2.84 -14.83 -11.43
C ILE A 329 -3.80 -14.14 -12.40
N GLU A 330 -4.12 -14.80 -13.50
CA GLU A 330 -5.05 -14.32 -14.52
C GLU A 330 -6.31 -15.19 -14.55
N ASP A 331 -7.45 -14.58 -14.89
CA ASP A 331 -8.68 -15.30 -15.26
C ASP A 331 -8.76 -15.36 -16.78
N ILE A 332 -8.61 -16.55 -17.34
CA ILE A 332 -8.76 -16.80 -18.76
C ILE A 332 -9.91 -17.80 -18.96
N ASP A 333 -11.03 -17.30 -19.47
CA ASP A 333 -12.25 -18.08 -19.73
C ASP A 333 -12.82 -18.80 -18.47
N GLY A 334 -12.62 -18.23 -17.27
CA GLY A 334 -13.08 -18.75 -15.99
C GLY A 334 -12.13 -19.74 -15.34
N GLU A 335 -10.92 -19.90 -15.87
CA GLU A 335 -9.85 -20.70 -15.28
C GLU A 335 -8.69 -19.80 -14.82
N TYR A 336 -8.11 -20.11 -13.65
CA TYR A 336 -6.97 -19.36 -13.12
C TYR A 336 -5.67 -19.87 -13.71
N HIS A 337 -4.99 -18.97 -14.39
CA HIS A 337 -3.66 -19.22 -14.97
C HIS A 337 -2.61 -18.47 -14.14
N VAL A 338 -1.60 -19.23 -13.71
CA VAL A 338 -0.50 -18.71 -12.90
C VAL A 338 0.77 -18.60 -13.74
N THR A 339 1.40 -17.43 -13.69
CA THR A 339 2.75 -17.19 -14.23
C THR A 339 3.63 -16.53 -13.19
N TYR A 340 4.90 -16.90 -13.13
CA TYR A 340 5.85 -16.33 -12.17
C TYR A 340 7.28 -16.29 -12.73
N THR A 341 8.11 -15.44 -12.13
CA THR A 341 9.54 -15.37 -12.45
C THR A 341 10.26 -16.65 -12.04
N PRO A 342 11.32 -17.07 -12.77
CA PRO A 342 11.98 -18.38 -12.55
C PRO A 342 12.44 -18.62 -11.11
N ASP A 343 12.87 -17.59 -10.40
CA ASP A 343 13.42 -17.68 -9.04
C ASP A 343 12.38 -17.40 -7.95
N PHE A 344 11.08 -17.41 -8.27
CA PHE A 344 10.03 -17.18 -7.28
C PHE A 344 10.01 -18.33 -6.25
N PRO A 345 10.10 -18.06 -4.92
CA PRO A 345 10.43 -19.05 -3.89
C PRO A 345 9.21 -19.87 -3.44
N LEU A 346 8.55 -20.56 -4.35
CA LEU A 346 7.44 -21.45 -4.03
C LEU A 346 7.94 -22.62 -3.17
N LEU A 347 7.27 -22.83 -2.04
CA LEU A 347 7.40 -24.07 -1.30
C LEU A 347 6.57 -25.12 -2.03
N ASN A 348 7.23 -26.08 -2.69
CA ASN A 348 6.55 -27.22 -3.26
C ASN A 348 5.85 -27.98 -2.13
N GLU A 349 4.59 -28.35 -2.32
CA GLU A 349 3.99 -29.41 -1.53
C GLU A 349 4.90 -30.64 -1.71
N GLU A 350 5.54 -31.09 -0.61
CA GLU A 350 6.22 -32.37 -0.62
C GLU A 350 5.15 -33.39 -0.99
N THR A 351 5.23 -33.93 -2.21
CA THR A 351 4.46 -35.10 -2.61
C THR A 351 4.90 -36.24 -1.65
N GLU A 352 4.08 -36.47 -0.61
CA GLU A 352 4.15 -37.66 0.23
C GLU A 352 3.90 -38.94 -0.61
#